data_6ae7fcdf121e11e0ae3f45f83f778eca
#
_entry.id   6ae7fcdf121e11e0ae3f45f83f778eca
#
_cell.length_a   1.000
_cell.length_b   1.000
_cell.length_c   1.000
_cell.angle_alpha   90.00
_cell.angle_beta   90.00
_cell.angle_gamma   90.00
#
_symmetry.space_group_name_H-M   'P 1'
#
loop_
_entity.id
_entity.type
_entity.pdbx_description
1 polymer ?
#
loop_
_entity_poly.entity_id
_entity_poly.type
_entity_poly.pdbx_seq_one_letter_code
_entity_poly.pdbx_strand_id
1 'polypeptide(L)'
;MTPLVLSCFLTEKQPPLDLIVSARAVLSAHDGKVFAFEDQGLHVLPGGRREKDESVLEALAREIVEEVGCAIIGEPRPLGFFELRNDGPRPEGHPYPYPRNYHVVFKATAGPVTRAPVDPNVHDGRFVSRNEAFSMDIPWAERVFLEAT
;
A
#
# COMPACT_ATOMS: atom_id res chain seq x y z
N MET A 1 -21.95 -14.58 8.44
CA MET A 1 -20.83 -13.76 7.99
C MET A 1 -19.52 -14.40 8.43
N THR A 2 -18.60 -14.58 7.52
CA THR A 2 -17.29 -15.17 7.82
C THR A 2 -16.37 -14.11 8.41
N PRO A 3 -15.76 -14.34 9.59
CA PRO A 3 -14.85 -13.35 10.16
C PRO A 3 -13.58 -13.18 9.30
N LEU A 4 -13.26 -11.93 9.03
CA LEU A 4 -12.04 -11.54 8.36
C LEU A 4 -11.07 -11.00 9.41
N VAL A 5 -9.88 -11.59 9.50
CA VAL A 5 -8.87 -11.19 10.47
C VAL A 5 -7.74 -10.47 9.76
N LEU A 6 -7.48 -9.23 10.19
CA LEU A 6 -6.37 -8.42 9.71
C LEU A 6 -5.25 -8.41 10.75
N SER A 7 -4.05 -8.78 10.34
CA SER A 7 -2.86 -8.74 11.19
C SER A 7 -1.74 -7.97 10.50
N CYS A 8 -1.00 -7.17 11.26
CA CYS A 8 0.13 -6.40 10.75
C CYS A 8 1.44 -6.95 11.30
N PHE A 9 2.44 -7.05 10.43
CA PHE A 9 3.78 -7.52 10.80
C PHE A 9 4.83 -6.52 10.32
N LEU A 10 5.66 -6.04 11.24
CA LEU A 10 6.82 -5.21 10.93
C LEU A 10 8.03 -6.11 10.79
N THR A 11 8.50 -6.31 9.57
CA THR A 11 9.61 -7.20 9.26
C THR A 11 10.15 -6.91 7.86
N GLU A 12 11.44 -7.16 7.66
CA GLU A 12 12.05 -7.07 6.32
C GLU A 12 11.81 -8.34 5.49
N LYS A 13 11.33 -9.41 6.12
CA LYS A 13 11.04 -10.66 5.42
C LYS A 13 9.76 -10.55 4.61
N GLN A 14 9.78 -11.07 3.40
CA GLN A 14 8.61 -11.10 2.53
C GLN A 14 7.84 -12.40 2.70
N PRO A 15 6.50 -12.37 2.65
CA PRO A 15 5.72 -13.59 2.59
C PRO A 15 5.92 -14.31 1.24
N PRO A 16 5.43 -15.55 1.08
CA PRO A 16 5.53 -16.26 -0.19
C PRO A 16 4.91 -15.45 -1.34
N LEU A 17 5.63 -15.35 -2.45
CA LEU A 17 5.25 -14.51 -3.60
C LEU A 17 3.87 -14.85 -4.14
N ASP A 18 3.53 -16.12 -4.23
CA ASP A 18 2.24 -16.58 -4.76
C ASP A 18 1.04 -16.20 -3.87
N LEU A 19 1.30 -15.77 -2.64
CA LEU A 19 0.27 -15.30 -1.71
C LEU A 19 0.19 -13.78 -1.63
N ILE A 20 1.09 -13.05 -2.28
CA ILE A 20 1.11 -11.58 -2.26
C ILE A 20 0.14 -11.04 -3.30
N VAL A 21 -0.86 -10.28 -2.81
CA VAL A 21 -1.92 -9.70 -3.64
C VAL A 21 -1.60 -8.28 -4.06
N SER A 22 -1.03 -7.48 -3.15
CA SER A 22 -0.76 -6.07 -3.45
C SER A 22 0.57 -5.59 -2.89
N ALA A 23 1.06 -4.51 -3.47
CA ALA A 23 2.23 -3.78 -3.00
C ALA A 23 1.85 -2.33 -2.74
N ARG A 24 2.22 -1.82 -1.57
CA ARG A 24 1.91 -0.46 -1.12
C ARG A 24 3.14 0.17 -0.49
N ALA A 25 3.12 1.48 -0.34
CA ALA A 25 4.24 2.18 0.29
C ALA A 25 3.78 3.35 1.14
N VAL A 26 4.53 3.61 2.22
CA VAL A 26 4.59 4.96 2.78
C VAL A 26 5.52 5.73 1.84
N LEU A 27 4.94 6.64 1.06
CA LEU A 27 5.64 7.37 0.02
C LEU A 27 5.99 8.77 0.51
N SER A 28 7.27 9.06 0.62
CA SER A 28 7.76 10.34 1.10
C SER A 28 8.43 11.13 -0.02
N ALA A 29 8.18 12.44 -0.05
CA ALA A 29 8.98 13.35 -0.86
C ALA A 29 10.33 13.62 -0.18
N HIS A 30 11.27 14.20 -0.92
CA HIS A 30 12.61 14.48 -0.39
C HIS A 30 12.62 15.44 0.82
N ASP A 31 11.57 16.26 0.97
CA ASP A 31 11.40 17.17 2.11
C ASP A 31 10.76 16.49 3.33
N GLY A 32 10.48 15.19 3.26
CA GLY A 32 9.90 14.41 4.34
C GLY A 32 8.39 14.39 4.38
N LYS A 33 7.71 15.13 3.51
CA LYS A 33 6.24 15.07 3.42
C LYS A 33 5.80 13.71 2.91
N VAL A 34 4.63 13.26 3.36
CA VAL A 34 4.07 11.94 3.08
C VAL A 34 2.86 12.09 2.17
N PHE A 35 2.73 11.20 1.19
CA PHE A 35 1.57 11.20 0.30
C PHE A 35 0.33 10.69 1.03
N ALA A 36 -0.74 11.47 0.96
CA ALA A 36 -2.05 11.14 1.50
C ALA A 36 -3.10 11.33 0.42
N PHE A 37 -4.16 10.54 0.45
CA PHE A 37 -5.23 10.59 -0.55
C PHE A 37 -6.55 10.11 0.03
N GLU A 38 -7.63 10.28 -0.72
CA GLU A 38 -8.95 9.83 -0.35
C GLU A 38 -9.44 8.76 -1.34
N ASP A 39 -9.87 7.64 -0.80
CA ASP A 39 -10.53 6.55 -1.51
C ASP A 39 -11.43 5.86 -0.50
N GLN A 40 -12.71 6.26 -0.42
CA GLN A 40 -13.64 5.79 0.62
C GLN A 40 -13.06 5.95 2.02
N GLY A 41 -12.49 7.12 2.29
CA GLY A 41 -11.77 7.44 3.52
C GLY A 41 -10.35 7.90 3.24
N LEU A 42 -9.67 8.37 4.27
CA LEU A 42 -8.30 8.89 4.15
C LEU A 42 -7.28 7.76 4.27
N HIS A 43 -6.26 7.82 3.42
CA HIS A 43 -5.22 6.80 3.32
C HIS A 43 -3.83 7.43 3.17
N VAL A 44 -2.80 6.69 3.60
CA VAL A 44 -1.38 7.06 3.46
C VAL A 44 -0.54 5.93 2.85
N LEU A 45 -1.19 4.89 2.32
CA LEU A 45 -0.51 3.77 1.65
C LEU A 45 -0.97 3.67 0.19
N PRO A 46 -0.46 4.55 -0.70
CA PRO A 46 -0.69 4.36 -2.12
C PRO A 46 -0.10 3.04 -2.59
N GLY A 47 -0.70 2.46 -3.59
CA GLY A 47 -0.34 1.16 -4.15
C GLY A 47 -1.57 0.38 -4.54
N GLY A 48 -1.40 -0.84 -4.96
CA GLY A 48 -2.52 -1.64 -5.39
C GLY A 48 -2.14 -3.06 -5.76
N ARG A 49 -3.05 -3.72 -6.45
CA ARG A 49 -2.96 -5.13 -6.77
C ARG A 49 -1.85 -5.45 -7.75
N ARG A 50 -1.14 -6.52 -7.46
CA ARG A 50 -0.15 -7.08 -8.37
C ARG A 50 -0.88 -7.76 -9.54
N GLU A 51 -0.45 -7.46 -10.75
CA GLU A 51 -0.95 -8.13 -11.95
C GLU A 51 -0.19 -9.44 -12.20
N LYS A 52 -0.77 -10.29 -13.05
CA LYS A 52 -0.17 -11.57 -13.40
C LYS A 52 1.25 -11.36 -13.96
N ASP A 53 2.19 -12.18 -13.50
CA ASP A 53 3.59 -12.18 -13.90
C ASP A 53 4.37 -10.90 -13.53
N GLU A 54 3.76 -10.03 -12.76
CA GLU A 54 4.38 -8.81 -12.27
C GLU A 54 5.11 -9.09 -10.95
N SER A 55 6.34 -8.61 -10.81
CA SER A 55 7.02 -8.66 -9.52
C SER A 55 6.37 -7.68 -8.55
N VAL A 56 6.68 -7.84 -7.26
CA VAL A 56 6.17 -6.92 -6.21
C VAL A 56 6.63 -5.49 -6.47
N LEU A 57 7.90 -5.29 -6.81
CA LEU A 57 8.44 -3.95 -7.07
C LEU A 57 7.93 -3.35 -8.38
N GLU A 58 7.70 -4.17 -9.40
CA GLU A 58 7.06 -3.71 -10.64
C GLU A 58 5.63 -3.24 -10.37
N ALA A 59 4.88 -3.99 -9.58
CA ALA A 59 3.52 -3.60 -9.18
C ALA A 59 3.52 -2.28 -8.43
N LEU A 60 4.41 -2.13 -7.46
CA LEU A 60 4.52 -0.89 -6.69
C LEU A 60 4.84 0.30 -7.60
N ALA A 61 5.83 0.17 -8.46
CA ALA A 61 6.23 1.25 -9.36
C ALA A 61 5.09 1.67 -10.29
N ARG A 62 4.38 0.70 -10.86
CA ARG A 62 3.24 0.96 -11.74
C ARG A 62 2.11 1.67 -11.00
N GLU A 63 1.75 1.19 -9.82
CA GLU A 63 0.67 1.78 -9.03
C GLU A 63 1.00 3.21 -8.59
N ILE A 64 2.24 3.49 -8.21
CA ILE A 64 2.65 4.85 -7.83
C ILE A 64 2.55 5.80 -9.02
N VAL A 65 2.91 5.37 -10.21
CA VAL A 65 2.70 6.19 -11.41
C VAL A 65 1.21 6.47 -11.64
N GLU A 66 0.36 5.45 -11.50
CA GLU A 66 -1.08 5.58 -11.73
C GLU A 66 -1.78 6.46 -10.69
N GLU A 67 -1.39 6.33 -9.43
CA GLU A 67 -2.07 7.02 -8.32
C GLU A 67 -1.47 8.37 -7.97
N VAL A 68 -0.16 8.55 -8.15
CA VAL A 68 0.56 9.75 -7.71
C VAL A 68 1.09 10.56 -8.89
N GLY A 69 1.42 9.90 -10.00
CA GLY A 69 1.98 10.56 -11.16
C GLY A 69 3.48 10.78 -11.08
N CYS A 70 4.18 9.98 -10.30
CA CYS A 70 5.64 10.07 -10.15
C CYS A 70 6.31 8.70 -10.23
N ALA A 71 7.63 8.71 -10.47
CA ALA A 71 8.47 7.54 -10.31
C ALA A 71 8.97 7.45 -8.87
N ILE A 72 9.39 6.26 -8.47
CA ILE A 72 10.08 6.04 -7.20
C ILE A 72 11.56 6.29 -7.42
N ILE A 73 12.19 7.06 -6.53
CA ILE A 73 13.64 7.30 -6.54
C ILE A 73 14.31 6.29 -5.61
N GLY A 74 15.35 5.62 -6.14
CA GLY A 74 16.08 4.62 -5.38
C GLY A 74 15.29 3.35 -5.14
N GLU A 75 15.77 2.53 -4.24
CA GLU A 75 15.18 1.22 -3.98
C GLU A 75 14.21 1.30 -2.80
N PRO A 76 12.96 0.82 -2.96
CA PRO A 76 12.04 0.73 -1.84
C PRO A 76 12.56 -0.22 -0.76
N ARG A 77 12.33 0.14 0.51
CA ARG A 77 12.74 -0.67 1.66
C ARG A 77 11.54 -1.38 2.25
N PRO A 78 11.61 -2.70 2.46
CA PRO A 78 10.51 -3.42 3.11
C PRO A 78 10.28 -2.92 4.54
N LEU A 79 9.03 -2.60 4.87
CA LEU A 79 8.61 -2.29 6.24
C LEU A 79 7.93 -3.49 6.89
N GLY A 80 7.19 -4.25 6.11
CA GLY A 80 6.43 -5.37 6.58
C GLY A 80 5.26 -5.71 5.66
N PHE A 81 4.24 -6.29 6.22
CA PHE A 81 3.05 -6.65 5.47
C PHE A 81 1.84 -6.77 6.40
N PHE A 82 0.66 -6.73 5.84
CA PHE A 82 -0.51 -7.18 6.56
C PHE A 82 -1.09 -8.43 5.89
N GLU A 83 -1.63 -9.29 6.76
CA GLU A 83 -2.26 -10.55 6.39
C GLU A 83 -3.76 -10.39 6.51
N LEU A 84 -4.48 -10.78 5.47
CA LEU A 84 -5.92 -10.98 5.54
C LEU A 84 -6.19 -12.47 5.60
N ARG A 85 -6.83 -12.90 6.67
CA ARG A 85 -7.20 -14.31 6.87
C ARG A 85 -8.71 -14.43 7.00
N ASN A 86 -9.25 -15.36 6.25
CA ASN A 86 -10.66 -15.69 6.30
C ASN A 86 -10.82 -17.10 6.89
N ASP A 87 -11.46 -17.21 8.06
CA ASP A 87 -11.58 -18.47 8.78
C ASP A 87 -12.79 -19.33 8.33
N GLY A 88 -13.59 -18.84 7.40
CA GLY A 88 -14.73 -19.58 6.87
C GLY A 88 -14.44 -20.33 5.59
N PRO A 89 -15.47 -20.90 4.95
CA PRO A 89 -15.32 -21.57 3.68
C PRO A 89 -14.97 -20.59 2.57
N ARG A 90 -14.18 -21.05 1.59
CA ARG A 90 -13.80 -20.22 0.44
C ARG A 90 -15.06 -19.81 -0.33
N PRO A 91 -15.30 -18.49 -0.51
CA PRO A 91 -16.40 -18.03 -1.34
C PRO A 91 -16.22 -18.49 -2.80
N GLU A 92 -17.32 -18.83 -3.45
CA GLU A 92 -17.30 -19.17 -4.86
C GLU A 92 -16.79 -17.99 -5.68
N GLY A 93 -15.88 -18.24 -6.62
CA GLY A 93 -15.31 -17.19 -7.46
C GLY A 93 -14.30 -16.27 -6.77
N HIS A 94 -13.88 -16.61 -5.56
CA HIS A 94 -12.89 -15.82 -4.83
C HIS A 94 -11.58 -15.75 -5.62
N PRO A 95 -11.14 -14.54 -6.05
CA PRO A 95 -10.03 -14.42 -6.99
C PRO A 95 -8.64 -14.47 -6.35
N TYR A 96 -8.56 -14.44 -5.02
CA TYR A 96 -7.31 -14.34 -4.28
C TYR A 96 -6.93 -15.63 -3.59
N PRO A 97 -5.65 -15.79 -3.20
CA PRO A 97 -5.24 -16.91 -2.36
C PRO A 97 -6.11 -17.03 -1.11
N TYR A 98 -6.38 -18.26 -0.70
CA TYR A 98 -7.28 -18.56 0.39
C TYR A 98 -6.66 -19.67 1.27
N PRO A 99 -6.78 -19.63 2.58
CA PRO A 99 -7.54 -18.67 3.42
C PRO A 99 -6.80 -17.37 3.73
N ARG A 100 -5.58 -17.23 3.29
CA ARG A 100 -4.73 -16.08 3.58
C ARG A 100 -4.20 -15.43 2.31
N ASN A 101 -4.11 -14.11 2.35
CA ASN A 101 -3.35 -13.37 1.36
C ASN A 101 -2.62 -12.21 2.04
N TYR A 102 -1.64 -11.66 1.35
CA TYR A 102 -0.72 -10.69 1.94
C TYR A 102 -0.65 -9.42 1.09
N HIS A 103 -0.51 -8.30 1.79
CA HIS A 103 -0.30 -6.98 1.21
C HIS A 103 1.01 -6.45 1.76
N VAL A 104 2.03 -6.37 0.92
CA VAL A 104 3.36 -5.95 1.36
C VAL A 104 3.47 -4.43 1.36
N VAL A 105 4.20 -3.89 2.33
CA VAL A 105 4.33 -2.45 2.54
C VAL A 105 5.80 -2.08 2.56
N PHE A 106 6.13 -1.06 1.80
CA PHE A 106 7.48 -0.52 1.65
C PHE A 106 7.54 0.92 2.16
N LYS A 107 8.75 1.37 2.45
CA LYS A 107 9.09 2.78 2.49
C LYS A 107 9.71 3.15 1.15
N ALA A 108 9.20 4.18 0.49
CA ALA A 108 9.69 4.62 -0.81
C ALA A 108 9.78 6.13 -0.88
N THR A 109 10.66 6.63 -1.74
CA THR A 109 10.86 8.05 -1.98
C THR A 109 10.28 8.43 -3.33
N ALA A 110 9.45 9.46 -3.35
CA ALA A 110 8.83 9.97 -4.57
C ALA A 110 9.79 10.86 -5.35
N GLY A 111 9.82 10.64 -6.66
CA GLY A 111 10.39 11.61 -7.59
C GLY A 111 9.43 12.77 -7.85
N PRO A 112 9.80 13.69 -8.75
CA PRO A 112 8.90 14.78 -9.14
C PRO A 112 7.60 14.25 -9.72
N VAL A 113 6.47 14.88 -9.37
CA VAL A 113 5.19 14.58 -10.00
C VAL A 113 5.22 15.16 -11.41
N THR A 114 5.13 14.30 -12.42
CA THR A 114 5.27 14.69 -13.83
C THR A 114 4.00 14.53 -14.64
N ARG A 115 2.96 13.92 -14.06
CA ARG A 115 1.68 13.72 -14.75
C ARG A 115 0.54 13.63 -13.75
N ALA A 116 -0.69 13.83 -14.24
CA ALA A 116 -1.88 13.67 -13.41
C ALA A 116 -2.12 12.20 -13.07
N PRO A 117 -2.68 11.90 -11.89
CA PRO A 117 -3.13 10.56 -11.55
C PRO A 117 -4.19 10.08 -12.53
N VAL A 118 -4.16 8.78 -12.87
CA VAL A 118 -5.14 8.17 -13.78
C VAL A 118 -6.11 7.22 -13.08
N ASP A 119 -5.87 6.91 -11.81
CA ASP A 119 -6.78 6.07 -11.03
C ASP A 119 -8.03 6.88 -10.63
N PRO A 120 -9.23 6.50 -11.11
CA PRO A 120 -10.45 7.26 -10.82
C PRO A 120 -10.91 7.18 -9.38
N ASN A 121 -10.38 6.24 -8.60
CA ASN A 121 -10.75 6.04 -7.20
C ASN A 121 -9.90 6.86 -6.23
N VAL A 122 -8.80 7.44 -6.70
CA VAL A 122 -7.90 8.24 -5.88
C VAL A 122 -8.26 9.72 -6.02
N HIS A 123 -8.65 10.34 -4.91
CA HIS A 123 -9.05 11.74 -4.84
C HIS A 123 -8.16 12.51 -3.86
N ASP A 124 -8.02 13.81 -4.10
CA ASP A 124 -7.32 14.74 -3.20
C ASP A 124 -5.91 14.28 -2.81
N GLY A 125 -5.22 13.61 -3.73
CA GLY A 125 -3.84 13.16 -3.52
C GLY A 125 -2.90 14.34 -3.35
N ARG A 126 -2.13 14.33 -2.25
CA ARG A 126 -1.21 15.41 -1.95
C ARG A 126 -0.15 14.96 -0.94
N PHE A 127 0.97 15.64 -0.94
CA PHE A 127 1.99 15.45 0.10
C PHE A 127 1.68 16.36 1.29
N VAL A 128 1.62 15.79 2.48
CA VAL A 128 1.33 16.48 3.73
C VAL A 128 2.49 16.28 4.70
N SER A 129 2.60 17.15 5.71
CA SER A 129 3.60 16.95 6.77
C SER A 129 3.30 15.67 7.54
N ARG A 130 4.32 15.07 8.14
CA ARG A 130 4.14 13.89 8.98
C ARG A 130 3.14 14.17 10.12
N ASN A 131 3.22 15.34 10.74
CA ASN A 131 2.28 15.72 11.80
C ASN A 131 0.84 15.75 11.29
N GLU A 132 0.62 16.30 10.10
CA GLU A 132 -0.71 16.29 9.50
C GLU A 132 -1.18 14.86 9.23
N ALA A 133 -0.33 14.02 8.66
CA ALA A 133 -0.66 12.62 8.38
C ALA A 133 -1.07 11.87 9.64
N PHE A 134 -0.35 12.07 10.74
CA PHE A 134 -0.69 11.44 12.03
C PHE A 134 -1.99 11.98 12.64
N SER A 135 -2.40 13.20 12.30
CA SER A 135 -3.65 13.77 12.76
C SER A 135 -4.88 13.34 11.94
N MET A 136 -4.66 12.72 10.78
CA MET A 136 -5.73 12.27 9.89
C MET A 136 -6.40 11.01 10.43
N ASP A 137 -7.68 10.85 10.10
CA ASP A 137 -8.44 9.63 10.44
C ASP A 137 -8.15 8.55 9.39
N ILE A 138 -6.97 7.95 9.50
CA ILE A 138 -6.53 6.86 8.64
C ILE A 138 -6.75 5.50 9.32
N PRO A 139 -6.86 4.41 8.54
CA PRO A 139 -6.99 3.07 9.14
C PRO A 139 -5.82 2.75 10.09
N TRP A 140 -6.13 2.06 11.19
CA TRP A 140 -5.12 1.72 12.19
C TRP A 140 -3.94 0.94 11.62
N ALA A 141 -4.20 0.06 10.65
CA ALA A 141 -3.16 -0.73 10.00
C ALA A 141 -2.17 0.16 9.24
N GLU A 142 -2.67 1.21 8.57
CA GLU A 142 -1.81 2.16 7.86
C GLU A 142 -1.00 3.01 8.84
N ARG A 143 -1.59 3.36 9.98
CA ARG A 143 -0.89 4.09 11.04
C ARG A 143 0.31 3.30 11.58
N VAL A 144 0.19 1.99 11.71
CA VAL A 144 1.29 1.11 12.13
C VAL A 144 2.51 1.29 11.20
N PHE A 145 2.27 1.29 9.90
CA PHE A 145 3.36 1.44 8.93
C PHE A 145 3.89 2.88 8.85
N LEU A 146 3.02 3.87 8.99
CA LEU A 146 3.45 5.25 9.05
C LEU A 146 4.38 5.49 10.24
N GLU A 147 4.06 4.94 11.41
CA GLU A 147 4.89 5.04 12.61
C GLU A 147 6.25 4.37 12.45
N ALA A 148 6.35 3.36 11.59
CA ALA A 148 7.59 2.61 11.35
C ALA A 148 8.58 3.35 10.42
N THR A 149 8.21 4.50 9.89
CA THR A 149 9.06 5.27 8.96
C THR A 149 9.81 6.44 9.59
#